data_7b71a7707b7217afd3a286e34f032ea5
#
_entry.id   7b71a7707b7217afd3a286e34f032ea5
#
_cell.length_a   1.000
_cell.length_b   1.000
_cell.length_c   1.000
_cell.angle_alpha   90.00
_cell.angle_beta   90.00
_cell.angle_gamma   90.00
#
_symmetry.space_group_name_H-M   'P 1'
#
loop_
_entity.id
_entity.type
_entity.pdbx_description
1 polymer ?
#
loop_
_entity_poly.entity_id
_entity_poly.type
_entity_poly.pdbx_seq_one_letter_code
_entity_poly.pdbx_strand_id
1 'polypeptide(L)'
;MFEQGTIKVEKEREFGDLRTAMEKAFAADRVTKYLKALDSRKIRVRDLEAVLAADAIDRAAGDKAGTARSLYSALPVSDQAQMREFYLSKIEEVDPALRAKFHKLYQYY
;
A
#
# COMPACT_ATOMS: atom_id res chain seq x y z
N MET A 1 6.33 27.74 11.02
CA MET A 1 7.29 27.54 9.92
C MET A 1 8.14 26.29 10.13
N PHE A 2 8.76 26.13 11.29
CA PHE A 2 9.61 24.98 11.59
C PHE A 2 8.83 23.66 11.57
N GLU A 3 7.63 23.65 12.10
CA GLU A 3 6.79 22.45 12.13
C GLU A 3 6.42 21.96 10.73
N GLN A 4 6.11 22.89 9.83
CA GLN A 4 5.78 22.54 8.44
C GLN A 4 6.99 21.93 7.72
N GLY A 5 8.20 22.44 7.97
CA GLY A 5 9.41 21.89 7.41
C GLY A 5 9.69 20.47 7.91
N THR A 6 9.50 20.25 9.21
CA THR A 6 9.70 18.93 9.82
C THR A 6 8.69 17.92 9.29
N ILE A 7 7.41 18.30 9.19
CA ILE A 7 6.36 17.44 8.64
C ILE A 7 6.66 17.07 7.19
N LYS A 8 7.11 18.03 6.38
CA LYS A 8 7.45 17.79 4.99
C LYS A 8 8.60 16.79 4.85
N VAL A 9 9.65 16.92 5.65
CA VAL A 9 10.81 16.02 5.64
C VAL A 9 10.38 14.61 6.06
N GLU A 10 9.57 14.48 7.10
CA GLU A 10 9.06 13.20 7.55
C GLU A 10 8.18 12.54 6.49
N LYS A 11 7.30 13.30 5.84
CA LYS A 11 6.47 12.82 4.76
C LYS A 11 7.29 12.29 3.59
N GLU A 12 8.32 13.02 3.18
CA GLU A 12 9.20 12.59 2.10
C GLU A 12 9.95 11.30 2.45
N ARG A 13 10.38 11.15 3.69
CA ARG A 13 11.04 9.93 4.16
C ARG A 13 10.08 8.75 4.14
N GLU A 14 8.86 8.91 4.64
CA GLU A 14 7.85 7.85 4.63
C GLU A 14 7.46 7.49 3.21
N PHE A 15 7.40 8.47 2.32
CA PHE A 15 7.17 8.24 0.89
C PHE A 15 8.29 7.44 0.25
N GLY A 16 9.54 7.71 0.61
CA GLY A 16 10.70 6.95 0.15
C GLY A 16 10.64 5.50 0.59
N ASP A 17 10.27 5.26 1.84
CA ASP A 17 10.11 3.91 2.38
C ASP A 17 9.00 3.16 1.66
N LEU A 18 7.87 3.82 1.41
CA LEU A 18 6.77 3.25 0.65
C LEU A 18 7.20 2.92 -0.77
N ARG A 19 7.91 3.83 -1.42
CA ARG A 19 8.41 3.61 -2.77
C ARG A 19 9.28 2.36 -2.84
N THR A 20 10.18 2.20 -1.89
CA THR A 20 11.05 1.01 -1.81
C THR A 20 10.22 -0.27 -1.68
N ALA A 21 9.18 -0.25 -0.85
CA ALA A 21 8.28 -1.39 -0.70
C ALA A 21 7.52 -1.69 -1.99
N MET A 22 7.05 -0.66 -2.68
CA MET A 22 6.31 -0.80 -3.92
C MET A 22 7.18 -1.31 -5.08
N GLU A 23 8.45 -0.92 -5.12
CA GLU A 23 9.38 -1.36 -6.16
C GLU A 23 9.63 -2.86 -6.13
N LYS A 24 9.39 -3.51 -4.99
CA LYS A 24 9.45 -4.96 -4.86
C LYS A 24 8.23 -5.66 -5.45
N ALA A 25 7.10 -4.96 -5.49
CA ALA A 25 5.82 -5.53 -5.92
C ALA A 25 5.46 -5.20 -7.37
N PHE A 26 5.89 -4.04 -7.85
CA PHE A 26 5.44 -3.49 -9.13
C PHE A 26 6.62 -3.00 -9.96
N ALA A 27 6.39 -2.90 -11.27
CA ALA A 27 7.34 -2.25 -12.18
C ALA A 27 7.45 -0.76 -11.87
N ALA A 28 8.61 -0.15 -12.19
CA ALA A 28 8.90 1.24 -11.83
C ALA A 28 7.87 2.25 -12.37
N ASP A 29 7.35 2.02 -13.58
CA ASP A 29 6.32 2.88 -14.17
C ASP A 29 5.02 2.84 -13.36
N ARG A 30 4.62 1.66 -12.87
CA ARG A 30 3.45 1.50 -12.02
C ARG A 30 3.64 2.16 -10.65
N VAL A 31 4.83 2.04 -10.09
CA VAL A 31 5.17 2.68 -8.81
C VAL A 31 4.99 4.19 -8.94
N THR A 32 5.55 4.79 -9.98
CA THR A 32 5.41 6.22 -10.24
C THR A 32 3.94 6.63 -10.39
N LYS A 33 3.16 5.84 -11.14
CA LYS A 33 1.73 6.10 -11.34
C LYS A 33 0.95 6.07 -10.03
N TYR A 34 1.19 5.06 -9.20
CA TYR A 34 0.49 4.92 -7.93
C TYR A 34 0.87 6.03 -6.95
N LEU A 35 2.14 6.42 -6.89
CA LEU A 35 2.58 7.50 -6.01
C LEU A 35 1.98 8.85 -6.42
N LYS A 36 1.90 9.12 -7.71
CA LYS A 36 1.23 10.33 -8.21
C LYS A 36 -0.26 10.32 -7.88
N ALA A 37 -0.91 9.18 -8.04
CA ALA A 37 -2.32 9.05 -7.72
C ALA A 37 -2.57 9.23 -6.21
N LEU A 38 -1.69 8.73 -5.38
CA LEU A 38 -1.77 8.91 -3.94
C LEU A 38 -1.58 10.37 -3.55
N ASP A 39 -0.56 11.03 -4.11
CA ASP A 39 -0.25 12.43 -3.82
C ASP A 39 -1.37 13.37 -4.28
N SER A 40 -1.98 13.09 -5.43
CA SER A 40 -3.12 13.85 -5.94
C SER A 40 -4.46 13.42 -5.33
N ARG A 41 -4.45 12.46 -4.42
CA ARG A 41 -5.62 11.93 -3.71
C ARG A 41 -6.65 11.27 -4.63
N LYS A 42 -6.23 10.80 -5.78
CA LYS A 42 -7.07 10.00 -6.69
C LYS A 42 -7.29 8.59 -6.16
N ILE A 43 -6.36 8.08 -5.36
CA ILE A 43 -6.53 6.84 -4.61
C ILE A 43 -6.28 7.11 -3.13
N ARG A 44 -6.86 6.26 -2.30
CA ARG A 44 -6.67 6.36 -0.85
C ARG A 44 -5.50 5.51 -0.40
N VAL A 45 -4.82 5.93 0.67
CA VAL A 45 -3.77 5.12 1.30
C VAL A 45 -4.27 3.72 1.59
N ARG A 46 -5.50 3.60 2.10
CA ARG A 46 -6.12 2.33 2.45
C ARG A 46 -6.25 1.39 1.25
N ASP A 47 -6.61 1.93 0.08
CA ASP A 47 -6.74 1.13 -1.13
C ASP A 47 -5.39 0.64 -1.63
N LEU A 48 -4.37 1.50 -1.60
CA LEU A 48 -3.03 1.10 -1.97
C LEU A 48 -2.47 0.06 -0.99
N GLU A 49 -2.71 0.24 0.29
CA GLU A 49 -2.33 -0.70 1.33
C GLU A 49 -2.92 -2.10 1.05
N ALA A 50 -4.20 -2.15 0.70
CA ALA A 50 -4.86 -3.42 0.40
C ALA A 50 -4.23 -4.15 -0.79
N VAL A 51 -3.89 -3.41 -1.84
CA VAL A 51 -3.23 -4.00 -3.03
C VAL A 51 -1.85 -4.55 -2.66
N LEU A 52 -1.08 -3.80 -1.90
CA LEU A 52 0.25 -4.25 -1.47
C LEU A 52 0.17 -5.41 -0.47
N ALA A 53 -0.84 -5.41 0.40
CA ALA A 53 -1.07 -6.52 1.30
C ALA A 53 -1.40 -7.80 0.53
N ALA A 54 -2.27 -7.70 -0.47
CA ALA A 54 -2.60 -8.85 -1.33
C ALA A 54 -1.36 -9.38 -2.04
N ASP A 55 -0.51 -8.50 -2.56
CA ASP A 55 0.73 -8.90 -3.23
C ASP A 55 1.69 -9.59 -2.24
N ALA A 56 1.83 -9.08 -1.03
CA ALA A 56 2.69 -9.69 -0.02
C ALA A 56 2.17 -11.07 0.40
N ILE A 57 0.85 -11.24 0.50
CA ILE A 57 0.22 -12.53 0.78
C ILE A 57 0.54 -13.53 -0.35
N ASP A 58 0.40 -13.10 -1.60
CA ASP A 58 0.72 -13.95 -2.76
C ASP A 58 2.19 -14.38 -2.73
N ARG A 59 3.10 -13.47 -2.45
CA ARG A 59 4.53 -13.78 -2.37
C ARG A 59 4.85 -14.75 -1.24
N ALA A 60 4.24 -14.57 -0.09
CA ALA A 60 4.44 -15.47 1.05
C ALA A 60 3.92 -16.88 0.75
N ALA A 61 2.87 -17.00 -0.05
CA ALA A 61 2.31 -18.28 -0.48
C ALA A 61 3.06 -18.88 -1.68
N GLY A 62 4.01 -18.16 -2.26
CA GLY A 62 4.71 -18.59 -3.48
C GLY A 62 3.86 -18.50 -4.73
N ASP A 63 2.78 -17.72 -4.69
CA ASP A 63 1.83 -17.58 -5.82
C ASP A 63 2.32 -16.50 -6.78
N LYS A 64 2.97 -16.91 -7.86
CA LYS A 64 3.49 -16.00 -8.88
C LYS A 64 2.39 -15.41 -9.76
N ALA A 65 1.22 -16.05 -9.82
CA ALA A 65 0.09 -15.56 -10.62
C ALA A 65 -0.62 -14.37 -9.97
N GLY A 66 -0.44 -14.16 -8.67
CA GLY A 66 -1.03 -13.04 -7.96
C GLY A 66 -2.53 -13.23 -7.73
N THR A 67 -2.93 -14.40 -7.25
CA THR A 67 -4.34 -14.75 -7.05
C THR A 67 -5.06 -13.79 -6.13
N ALA A 68 -4.47 -13.47 -4.96
CA ALA A 68 -5.12 -12.57 -4.00
C ALA A 68 -5.29 -11.16 -4.57
N ARG A 69 -4.26 -10.66 -5.26
CA ARG A 69 -4.31 -9.35 -5.90
C ARG A 69 -5.35 -9.30 -7.01
N SER A 70 -5.41 -10.35 -7.84
CA SER A 70 -6.37 -10.46 -8.94
C SER A 70 -7.80 -10.55 -8.42
N LEU A 71 -8.03 -11.31 -7.36
CA LEU A 71 -9.35 -11.41 -6.73
C LEU A 71 -9.82 -10.05 -6.20
N TYR A 72 -8.94 -9.33 -5.50
CA TYR A 72 -9.29 -8.02 -4.97
C TYR A 72 -9.70 -7.05 -6.09
N SER A 73 -8.93 -7.03 -7.18
CA SER A 73 -9.19 -6.14 -8.32
C SER A 73 -10.48 -6.48 -9.06
N ALA A 74 -10.89 -7.75 -9.04
CA ALA A 74 -12.10 -8.21 -9.74
C ALA A 74 -13.39 -8.01 -8.95
N LEU A 75 -13.31 -7.75 -7.64
CA LEU A 75 -14.48 -7.60 -6.79
C LEU A 75 -15.21 -6.28 -7.03
N PRO A 76 -16.55 -6.26 -6.90
CA PRO A 76 -17.28 -4.99 -6.83
C PRO A 76 -16.77 -4.12 -5.67
N VAL A 77 -16.89 -2.79 -5.83
CA VAL A 77 -16.38 -1.85 -4.82
C VAL A 77 -16.99 -2.13 -3.43
N SER A 78 -18.25 -2.53 -3.38
CA SER A 78 -18.92 -2.86 -2.12
C SER A 78 -18.28 -4.04 -1.39
N ASP A 79 -17.77 -5.02 -2.15
CA ASP A 79 -17.16 -6.22 -1.57
C ASP A 79 -15.67 -6.01 -1.29
N GLN A 80 -15.04 -5.07 -1.99
CA GLN A 80 -13.63 -4.74 -1.77
C GLN A 80 -13.36 -4.28 -0.34
N ALA A 81 -14.30 -3.60 0.30
CA ALA A 81 -14.14 -3.15 1.68
C ALA A 81 -13.94 -4.32 2.65
N GLN A 82 -14.75 -5.39 2.51
CA GLN A 82 -14.62 -6.58 3.34
C GLN A 82 -13.31 -7.32 3.07
N MET A 83 -12.96 -7.45 1.80
CA MET A 83 -11.72 -8.11 1.42
C MET A 83 -10.49 -7.34 1.88
N ARG A 84 -10.57 -6.01 1.86
CA ARG A 84 -9.52 -5.13 2.38
C ARG A 84 -9.25 -5.41 3.86
N GLU A 85 -10.30 -5.49 4.67
CA GLU A 85 -10.15 -5.79 6.09
C GLU A 85 -9.51 -7.16 6.32
N PHE A 86 -9.89 -8.15 5.52
CA PHE A 86 -9.28 -9.47 5.56
C PHE A 86 -7.77 -9.41 5.25
N TYR A 87 -7.41 -8.72 4.16
CA TYR A 87 -6.00 -8.61 3.77
C TYR A 87 -5.17 -7.84 4.79
N LEU A 88 -5.72 -6.77 5.37
CA LEU A 88 -5.01 -5.99 6.38
C LEU A 88 -4.79 -6.79 7.66
N SER A 89 -5.75 -7.62 8.05
CA SER A 89 -5.60 -8.53 9.16
C SER A 89 -4.50 -9.58 8.87
N LYS A 90 -4.50 -10.13 7.66
CA LYS A 90 -3.54 -11.14 7.25
C LYS A 90 -2.11 -10.61 7.14
N ILE A 91 -1.95 -9.36 6.69
CA ILE A 91 -0.63 -8.77 6.50
C ILE A 91 0.11 -8.57 7.82
N GLU A 92 -0.58 -8.41 8.93
CA GLU A 92 0.06 -8.31 10.23
C GLU A 92 0.83 -9.59 10.58
N GLU A 93 0.37 -10.73 10.09
CA GLU A 93 1.05 -12.01 10.27
C GLU A 93 2.20 -12.21 9.28
N VAL A 94 2.00 -11.77 8.04
CA VAL A 94 2.90 -12.04 6.92
C VAL A 94 4.03 -11.01 6.83
N ASP A 95 3.70 -9.72 6.97
CA ASP A 95 4.67 -8.64 6.85
C ASP A 95 4.26 -7.46 7.74
N PRO A 96 4.51 -7.55 9.06
CA PRO A 96 4.16 -6.50 9.99
C PRO A 96 4.88 -5.18 9.70
N ALA A 97 6.07 -5.21 9.09
CA ALA A 97 6.82 -4.01 8.74
C ALA A 97 6.09 -3.20 7.68
N LEU A 98 5.48 -3.86 6.70
CA LEU A 98 4.69 -3.19 5.67
C LEU A 98 3.47 -2.51 6.29
N ARG A 99 2.80 -3.19 7.20
CA ARG A 99 1.65 -2.62 7.91
C ARG A 99 2.03 -1.35 8.67
N ALA A 100 3.17 -1.38 9.36
CA ALA A 100 3.67 -0.24 10.13
C ALA A 100 3.97 0.97 9.22
N LYS A 101 4.52 0.74 8.03
CA LYS A 101 4.80 1.82 7.06
C LYS A 101 3.52 2.54 6.64
N PHE A 102 2.47 1.79 6.33
CA PHE A 102 1.19 2.39 5.97
C PHE A 102 0.55 3.12 7.13
N HIS A 103 0.68 2.60 8.34
CA HIS A 103 0.13 3.25 9.52
C HIS A 103 0.70 4.68 9.70
N LYS A 104 1.99 4.86 9.45
CA LYS A 104 2.62 6.17 9.49
C LYS A 104 2.11 7.11 8.42
N LEU A 105 1.77 6.59 7.24
CA LEU A 105 1.27 7.42 6.14
C LEU A 105 -0.14 7.95 6.36
N TYR A 106 -0.95 7.29 7.18
CA TYR A 106 -2.32 7.75 7.44
C TYR A 106 -2.38 9.14 8.06
N GLN A 107 -1.33 9.59 8.72
CA GLN A 107 -1.30 10.93 9.30
C GLN A 107 -1.18 12.03 8.23
N TYR A 108 -0.80 11.68 7.00
CA TYR A 108 -0.64 12.64 5.89
C TYR A 108 -1.78 12.55 4.87
N TYR A 109 -2.45 11.46 4.81
CA TYR A 109 -3.49 11.15 3.84
C TYR A 109 -4.74 10.58 4.52
#